data_fbe58291a189cba4d064123fadb3631b
#
_entry.id   fbe58291a189cba4d064123fadb3631b
#
_cell.length_a   1.000
_cell.length_b   1.000
_cell.length_c   1.000
_cell.angle_alpha   90.00
_cell.angle_beta   90.00
_cell.angle_gamma   90.00
#
_symmetry.space_group_name_H-M   'P 1'
#
loop_
_entity.id
_entity.type
_entity.pdbx_description
1 polymer ?
#
loop_
_entity_poly.entity_id
_entity_poly.type
_entity_poly.pdbx_seq_one_letter_code
_entity_poly.pdbx_strand_id
1 'polypeptide(L)'
;DFHKIRWPGGLKYWRVTGSSVDMGAKEPYDPCAAAAHADAHAAHFARLIDALAAEEPRKSPAVLAAPFDTELFGHWWFEGPHFLEETYRLLPGHPDVNPSTASAHLRKHPPAGALRLPSGSWGANGNFSMWLNEQTAWTWERLWPLEKAFWDVAPTALTDPLKRTVLEQATRE
;
A
#
# COMPACT_ATOMS: atom_id res chain seq x y z
N ASP A 1 22.00 19.43 -8.92
CA ASP A 1 21.23 20.65 -9.16
C ASP A 1 22.01 21.59 -10.08
N PHE A 2 21.87 21.38 -11.41
CA PHE A 2 22.66 22.03 -12.43
C PHE A 2 22.42 23.57 -12.50
N HIS A 3 21.25 24.01 -12.07
CA HIS A 3 20.83 25.41 -12.15
C HIS A 3 20.63 26.11 -10.80
N LYS A 4 20.96 25.45 -9.69
CA LYS A 4 20.66 25.94 -8.33
C LYS A 4 19.21 26.36 -8.14
N ILE A 5 18.33 25.87 -8.99
CA ILE A 5 16.88 26.09 -8.92
C ILE A 5 16.29 24.98 -8.08
N ARG A 6 15.59 25.35 -7.02
CA ARG A 6 14.83 24.40 -6.22
C ARG A 6 13.54 24.06 -6.98
N TRP A 7 13.51 22.91 -7.63
CA TRP A 7 12.30 22.41 -8.26
C TRP A 7 11.27 22.05 -7.18
N PRO A 8 10.00 22.44 -7.37
CA PRO A 8 8.94 21.87 -6.56
C PRO A 8 8.96 20.35 -6.77
N GLY A 9 8.92 19.58 -5.67
CA GLY A 9 8.93 18.13 -5.75
C GLY A 9 7.71 17.58 -6.49
N GLY A 10 7.82 16.38 -7.04
CA GLY A 10 6.68 15.64 -7.58
C GLY A 10 6.17 16.10 -8.94
N LEU A 11 7.00 16.71 -9.77
CA LEU A 11 6.59 17.09 -11.12
C LEU A 11 6.49 15.84 -12.02
N LYS A 12 5.35 15.70 -12.67
CA LYS A 12 5.10 14.68 -13.70
C LYS A 12 5.14 15.34 -15.08
N TYR A 13 6.02 14.85 -15.95
CA TYR A 13 6.21 15.42 -17.28
C TYR A 13 5.50 14.66 -18.38
N TRP A 14 5.36 13.34 -18.22
CA TRP A 14 4.94 12.45 -19.28
C TRP A 14 3.68 11.70 -18.92
N ARG A 15 2.80 11.60 -19.90
CA ARG A 15 1.66 10.71 -19.84
C ARG A 15 2.13 9.25 -19.90
N VAL A 16 1.50 8.37 -19.12
CA VAL A 16 1.68 6.92 -19.26
C VAL A 16 0.86 6.46 -20.47
N THR A 17 1.55 6.18 -21.57
CA THR A 17 0.92 5.75 -22.84
C THR A 17 1.00 4.24 -23.04
N GLY A 18 1.95 3.56 -22.38
CA GLY A 18 2.13 2.11 -22.41
C GLY A 18 3.45 1.71 -21.75
N SER A 19 3.55 0.45 -21.32
CA SER A 19 4.73 -0.07 -20.61
C SER A 19 5.99 -0.15 -21.48
N SER A 20 5.85 -0.26 -22.78
CA SER A 20 6.94 -0.41 -23.76
C SER A 20 7.06 0.75 -24.74
N VAL A 21 6.43 1.88 -24.45
CA VAL A 21 6.50 3.06 -25.30
C VAL A 21 7.84 3.77 -25.13
N ASP A 22 8.54 3.98 -26.25
CA ASP A 22 9.78 4.75 -26.28
C ASP A 22 9.58 6.18 -25.76
N MET A 23 10.61 6.74 -25.12
CA MET A 23 10.55 8.10 -24.56
C MET A 23 10.20 9.17 -25.61
N GLY A 24 10.66 9.02 -26.85
CA GLY A 24 10.37 9.93 -27.95
C GLY A 24 8.91 9.89 -28.42
N ALA A 25 8.19 8.82 -28.10
CA ALA A 25 6.78 8.64 -28.44
C ALA A 25 5.83 8.94 -27.27
N LYS A 26 6.35 9.36 -26.11
CA LYS A 26 5.53 9.75 -24.96
C LYS A 26 4.90 11.12 -25.16
N GLU A 27 3.61 11.19 -24.83
CA GLU A 27 2.86 12.45 -24.86
C GLU A 27 3.14 13.26 -23.57
N PRO A 28 3.06 14.60 -23.64
CA PRO A 28 3.09 15.44 -22.45
C PRO A 28 1.98 15.09 -21.46
N TYR A 29 2.26 15.24 -20.18
CA TYR A 29 1.27 15.05 -19.13
C TYR A 29 0.22 16.17 -19.16
N ASP A 30 -1.04 15.79 -19.23
CA ASP A 30 -2.20 16.68 -19.13
C ASP A 30 -2.93 16.38 -17.80
N PRO A 31 -2.87 17.30 -16.81
CA PRO A 31 -3.52 17.11 -15.51
C PRO A 31 -5.05 16.96 -15.60
N CYS A 32 -5.68 17.69 -16.52
CA CYS A 32 -7.14 17.64 -16.66
C CYS A 32 -7.60 16.30 -17.24
N ALA A 33 -6.92 15.83 -18.29
CA ALA A 33 -7.19 14.51 -18.85
C ALA A 33 -6.91 13.39 -17.84
N ALA A 34 -5.82 13.50 -17.07
CA ALA A 34 -5.47 12.52 -16.04
C ALA A 34 -6.51 12.45 -14.91
N ALA A 35 -7.00 13.60 -14.43
CA ALA A 35 -8.07 13.65 -13.44
C ALA A 35 -9.36 13.01 -13.97
N ALA A 36 -9.79 13.35 -15.20
CA ALA A 36 -10.97 12.75 -15.82
C ALA A 36 -10.85 11.22 -15.97
N HIS A 37 -9.65 10.71 -16.26
CA HIS A 37 -9.42 9.27 -16.27
C HIS A 37 -9.49 8.65 -14.87
N ALA A 38 -8.96 9.32 -13.84
CA ALA A 38 -9.05 8.86 -12.46
C ALA A 38 -10.51 8.79 -12.00
N ASP A 39 -11.34 9.78 -12.35
CA ASP A 39 -12.79 9.76 -12.09
C ASP A 39 -13.47 8.57 -12.77
N ALA A 40 -13.18 8.35 -14.05
CA ALA A 40 -13.73 7.22 -14.80
C ALA A 40 -13.31 5.86 -14.19
N HIS A 41 -12.07 5.75 -13.75
CA HIS A 41 -11.54 4.55 -13.08
C HIS A 41 -12.20 4.34 -11.72
N ALA A 42 -12.38 5.40 -10.92
CA ALA A 42 -13.08 5.33 -9.63
C ALA A 42 -14.54 4.86 -9.81
N ALA A 43 -15.23 5.42 -10.79
CA ALA A 43 -16.59 5.01 -11.13
C ALA A 43 -16.66 3.55 -11.62
N HIS A 44 -15.69 3.11 -12.42
CA HIS A 44 -15.60 1.72 -12.85
C HIS A 44 -15.32 0.78 -11.66
N PHE A 45 -14.39 1.13 -10.80
CA PHE A 45 -14.04 0.35 -9.62
C PHE A 45 -15.22 0.22 -8.65
N ALA A 46 -15.96 1.31 -8.39
CA ALA A 46 -17.17 1.28 -7.57
C ALA A 46 -18.23 0.33 -8.16
N ARG A 47 -18.46 0.35 -9.48
CA ARG A 47 -19.37 -0.58 -10.16
C ARG A 47 -18.92 -2.04 -10.05
N LEU A 48 -17.60 -2.32 -10.11
CA LEU A 48 -17.10 -3.68 -9.90
C LEU A 48 -17.38 -4.18 -8.50
N ILE A 49 -17.16 -3.33 -7.49
CA ILE A 49 -17.47 -3.66 -6.10
C ILE A 49 -18.97 -3.96 -5.92
N ASP A 50 -19.82 -3.13 -6.52
CA ASP A 50 -21.25 -3.30 -6.47
C ASP A 50 -21.71 -4.60 -7.15
N ALA A 51 -21.20 -4.90 -8.34
CA ALA A 51 -21.46 -6.15 -9.04
C ALA A 51 -21.04 -7.37 -8.20
N LEU A 52 -19.83 -7.34 -7.61
CA LEU A 52 -19.38 -8.40 -6.71
C LEU A 52 -20.24 -8.53 -5.45
N ALA A 53 -20.77 -7.43 -4.95
CA ALA A 53 -21.69 -7.45 -3.81
C ALA A 53 -23.05 -8.09 -4.17
N ALA A 54 -23.48 -7.95 -5.42
CA ALA A 54 -24.76 -8.46 -5.92
C ALA A 54 -24.74 -9.94 -6.31
N GLU A 55 -23.55 -10.50 -6.64
CA GLU A 55 -23.43 -11.85 -7.23
C GLU A 55 -23.84 -13.02 -6.33
N GLU A 56 -23.90 -12.82 -4.99
CA GLU A 56 -24.24 -13.92 -4.07
C GLU A 56 -25.21 -13.51 -2.98
N PRO A 57 -26.33 -14.22 -2.77
CA PRO A 57 -27.14 -14.07 -1.58
C PRO A 57 -26.37 -14.57 -0.36
N ARG A 58 -25.73 -13.65 0.36
CA ARG A 58 -24.84 -13.99 1.47
C ARG A 58 -25.61 -14.25 2.74
N LYS A 59 -25.39 -15.42 3.33
CA LYS A 59 -25.97 -15.78 4.63
C LYS A 59 -25.33 -15.02 5.80
N SER A 60 -24.20 -14.35 5.57
CA SER A 60 -23.45 -13.59 6.57
C SER A 60 -22.77 -12.37 5.94
N PRO A 61 -22.50 -11.33 6.73
CA PRO A 61 -21.69 -10.20 6.26
C PRO A 61 -20.37 -10.68 5.70
N ALA A 62 -20.02 -10.23 4.52
CA ALA A 62 -18.76 -10.55 3.87
C ALA A 62 -17.87 -9.30 3.82
N VAL A 63 -16.55 -9.49 3.66
CA VAL A 63 -15.57 -8.45 3.45
C VAL A 63 -14.95 -8.61 2.08
N LEU A 64 -14.96 -7.54 1.32
CA LEU A 64 -14.15 -7.43 0.12
C LEU A 64 -12.90 -6.63 0.49
N ALA A 65 -11.73 -7.26 0.41
CA ALA A 65 -10.46 -6.59 0.59
C ALA A 65 -9.81 -6.34 -0.77
N ALA A 66 -9.44 -5.08 -1.02
CA ALA A 66 -8.65 -4.67 -2.18
C ALA A 66 -7.27 -4.18 -1.68
N PRO A 67 -6.29 -5.07 -1.54
CA PRO A 67 -4.97 -4.71 -1.03
C PRO A 67 -4.17 -3.98 -2.11
N PHE A 68 -3.73 -2.77 -1.78
CA PHE A 68 -2.81 -1.97 -2.58
C PHE A 68 -1.63 -1.54 -1.72
N ASP A 69 -0.46 -1.48 -2.31
CA ASP A 69 0.69 -0.86 -1.67
C ASP A 69 0.41 0.63 -1.45
N THR A 70 0.69 1.14 -0.25
CA THR A 70 0.36 2.52 0.12
C THR A 70 1.09 3.53 -0.74
N GLU A 71 2.35 3.28 -1.08
CA GLU A 71 3.16 4.16 -1.92
C GLU A 71 2.71 4.22 -3.38
N LEU A 72 1.84 3.30 -3.82
CA LEU A 72 1.23 3.41 -5.12
C LEU A 72 0.50 4.75 -5.27
N PHE A 73 -0.23 5.15 -4.22
CA PHE A 73 -1.07 6.34 -4.24
C PHE A 73 -0.25 7.61 -4.00
N GLY A 74 -0.01 8.35 -5.11
CA GLY A 74 0.72 9.61 -5.11
C GLY A 74 2.22 9.49 -5.41
N HIS A 75 2.84 8.32 -5.21
CA HIS A 75 4.24 8.08 -5.56
C HIS A 75 4.37 7.45 -6.96
N TRP A 76 3.86 6.25 -7.14
CA TRP A 76 3.87 5.57 -8.44
C TRP A 76 2.70 6.00 -9.35
N TRP A 77 1.56 6.23 -8.76
CA TRP A 77 0.36 6.72 -9.43
C TRP A 77 -0.01 8.09 -8.88
N PHE A 78 0.36 9.14 -9.62
CA PHE A 78 0.22 10.53 -9.18
C PHE A 78 -1.23 10.91 -8.87
N GLU A 79 -2.19 10.44 -9.65
CA GLU A 79 -3.63 10.67 -9.48
C GLU A 79 -4.29 9.69 -8.50
N GLY A 80 -3.52 8.77 -7.91
CA GLY A 80 -4.01 7.76 -6.99
C GLY A 80 -4.79 8.30 -5.79
N PRO A 81 -4.35 9.37 -5.11
CA PRO A 81 -5.14 10.00 -4.04
C PRO A 81 -6.50 10.50 -4.52
N HIS A 82 -6.57 11.10 -5.70
CA HIS A 82 -7.82 11.55 -6.31
C HIS A 82 -8.76 10.38 -6.63
N PHE A 83 -8.21 9.31 -7.21
CA PHE A 83 -8.96 8.07 -7.43
C PHE A 83 -9.54 7.50 -6.14
N LEU A 84 -8.78 7.50 -5.04
CA LEU A 84 -9.29 7.04 -3.74
C LEU A 84 -10.39 7.94 -3.23
N GLU A 85 -10.22 9.25 -3.29
CA GLU A 85 -11.23 10.22 -2.87
C GLU A 85 -12.54 9.96 -3.61
N GLU A 86 -12.53 9.89 -4.93
CA GLU A 86 -13.72 9.67 -5.73
C GLU A 86 -14.32 8.28 -5.51
N THR A 87 -13.51 7.25 -5.32
CA THR A 87 -13.99 5.92 -4.95
C THR A 87 -14.77 5.96 -3.64
N TYR A 88 -14.23 6.61 -2.60
CA TYR A 88 -14.90 6.74 -1.31
C TYR A 88 -16.16 7.64 -1.36
N ARG A 89 -16.24 8.58 -2.31
CA ARG A 89 -17.45 9.37 -2.54
C ARG A 89 -18.58 8.55 -3.17
N LEU A 90 -18.23 7.62 -4.05
CA LEU A 90 -19.19 6.81 -4.81
C LEU A 90 -19.73 5.62 -4.02
N LEU A 91 -18.88 4.94 -3.24
CA LEU A 91 -19.26 3.71 -2.52
C LEU A 91 -20.46 3.87 -1.56
N PRO A 92 -20.64 4.96 -0.79
CA PRO A 92 -21.81 5.11 0.09
C PRO A 92 -23.15 5.20 -0.64
N GLY A 93 -23.16 5.39 -1.96
CA GLY A 93 -24.37 5.35 -2.78
C GLY A 93 -24.95 3.94 -3.00
N HIS A 94 -24.23 2.90 -2.62
CA HIS A 94 -24.61 1.50 -2.80
C HIS A 94 -25.14 0.93 -1.47
N PRO A 95 -26.40 0.46 -1.41
CA PRO A 95 -27.04 0.08 -0.15
C PRO A 95 -26.37 -1.13 0.53
N ASP A 96 -25.72 -1.99 -0.23
CA ASP A 96 -25.13 -3.24 0.23
C ASP A 96 -23.61 -3.14 0.47
N VAL A 97 -23.03 -1.98 0.20
CA VAL A 97 -21.58 -1.75 0.33
C VAL A 97 -21.30 -0.68 1.38
N ASN A 98 -20.50 -1.04 2.38
CA ASN A 98 -20.10 -0.11 3.43
C ASN A 98 -18.56 -0.07 3.55
N PRO A 99 -17.92 1.03 3.13
CA PRO A 99 -16.49 1.21 3.33
C PRO A 99 -16.13 1.12 4.80
N SER A 100 -15.13 0.31 5.14
CA SER A 100 -14.74 0.07 6.53
C SER A 100 -13.24 -0.15 6.65
N THR A 101 -12.73 -0.01 7.85
CA THR A 101 -11.36 -0.44 8.17
C THR A 101 -11.37 -1.88 8.66
N ALA A 102 -10.25 -2.60 8.48
CA ALA A 102 -10.09 -3.96 9.01
C ALA A 102 -10.38 -4.02 10.51
N SER A 103 -9.90 -3.05 11.29
CA SER A 103 -10.13 -2.99 12.74
C SER A 103 -11.60 -2.74 13.09
N ALA A 104 -12.32 -1.90 12.35
CA ALA A 104 -13.73 -1.66 12.58
C ALA A 104 -14.57 -2.91 12.26
N HIS A 105 -14.23 -3.58 11.16
CA HIS A 105 -14.89 -4.84 10.79
C HIS A 105 -14.67 -5.92 11.85
N LEU A 106 -13.42 -6.14 12.30
CA LEU A 106 -13.10 -7.16 13.31
C LEU A 106 -13.75 -6.90 14.68
N ARG A 107 -13.94 -5.63 15.05
CA ARG A 107 -14.70 -5.30 16.28
C ARG A 107 -16.17 -5.69 16.17
N LYS A 108 -16.78 -5.51 15.01
CA LYS A 108 -18.18 -5.83 14.76
C LYS A 108 -18.41 -7.32 14.50
N HIS A 109 -17.43 -7.96 13.87
CA HIS A 109 -17.47 -9.37 13.48
C HIS A 109 -16.18 -10.06 13.95
N PRO A 110 -16.09 -10.47 15.21
CA PRO A 110 -14.93 -11.18 15.74
C PRO A 110 -14.63 -12.45 14.95
N PRO A 111 -13.35 -12.84 14.77
CA PRO A 111 -12.99 -14.06 14.08
C PRO A 111 -13.62 -15.30 14.72
N ALA A 112 -14.22 -16.16 13.91
CA ALA A 112 -14.77 -17.43 14.37
C ALA A 112 -13.70 -18.54 14.51
N GLY A 113 -12.50 -18.31 14.01
CA GLY A 113 -11.41 -19.28 14.05
C GLY A 113 -10.08 -18.69 13.61
N ALA A 114 -9.05 -19.52 13.67
CA ALA A 114 -7.71 -19.18 13.20
C ALA A 114 -7.29 -20.13 12.08
N LEU A 115 -6.57 -19.59 11.09
CA LEU A 115 -6.00 -20.35 10.00
C LEU A 115 -4.47 -20.30 10.10
N ARG A 116 -3.84 -21.45 9.85
CA ARG A 116 -2.40 -21.51 9.65
C ARG A 116 -2.09 -21.14 8.20
N LEU A 117 -1.47 -19.99 7.99
CA LEU A 117 -1.02 -19.59 6.66
C LEU A 117 0.27 -20.36 6.30
N PRO A 118 0.44 -20.75 5.03
CA PRO A 118 1.71 -21.30 4.57
C PRO A 118 2.79 -20.21 4.62
N SER A 119 4.04 -20.63 4.83
CA SER A 119 5.18 -19.73 4.69
C SER A 119 5.32 -19.29 3.23
N GLY A 120 5.53 -18.01 2.99
CA GLY A 120 5.64 -17.47 1.66
C GLY A 120 5.89 -15.97 1.67
N SER A 121 6.11 -15.42 0.50
CA SER A 121 6.27 -13.98 0.29
C SER A 121 5.64 -13.55 -1.04
N TRP A 122 5.58 -12.25 -1.28
CA TRP A 122 5.18 -11.71 -2.58
C TRP A 122 6.32 -11.72 -3.63
N GLY A 123 7.51 -12.17 -3.26
CA GLY A 123 8.64 -12.33 -4.16
C GLY A 123 8.41 -13.38 -5.25
N ALA A 124 9.33 -13.46 -6.19
CA ALA A 124 9.28 -14.42 -7.28
C ALA A 124 9.06 -15.84 -6.75
N ASN A 125 8.14 -16.57 -7.38
CA ASN A 125 7.74 -17.93 -6.97
C ASN A 125 7.16 -18.04 -5.55
N GLY A 126 6.77 -16.95 -4.91
CA GLY A 126 6.21 -16.95 -3.55
C GLY A 126 7.19 -17.34 -2.45
N ASN A 127 8.48 -17.33 -2.72
CA ASN A 127 9.53 -17.68 -1.77
C ASN A 127 10.38 -16.46 -1.37
N PHE A 128 11.43 -16.68 -0.56
CA PHE A 128 12.26 -15.61 -0.01
C PHE A 128 13.56 -15.37 -0.80
N SER A 129 13.76 -16.02 -1.95
CA SER A 129 15.02 -15.98 -2.69
C SER A 129 15.43 -14.59 -3.20
N MET A 130 14.49 -13.65 -3.32
CA MET A 130 14.81 -12.26 -3.67
C MET A 130 15.57 -11.55 -2.54
N TRP A 131 15.32 -11.90 -1.29
CA TRP A 131 15.92 -11.25 -0.12
C TRP A 131 16.99 -12.09 0.56
N LEU A 132 16.93 -13.41 0.40
CA LEU A 132 17.86 -14.34 1.02
C LEU A 132 18.46 -15.26 -0.06
N ASN A 133 19.63 -14.88 -0.54
CA ASN A 133 20.43 -15.58 -1.53
C ASN A 133 21.93 -15.31 -1.29
N GLU A 134 22.81 -15.91 -2.07
CA GLU A 134 24.26 -15.75 -1.91
C GLU A 134 24.73 -14.28 -1.95
N GLN A 135 24.05 -13.43 -2.73
CA GLN A 135 24.44 -12.00 -2.87
C GLN A 135 23.94 -11.16 -1.69
N THR A 136 22.90 -11.57 -1.00
CA THR A 136 22.26 -10.82 0.09
C THR A 136 22.48 -11.42 1.46
N ALA A 137 22.98 -12.64 1.57
CA ALA A 137 23.19 -13.36 2.84
C ALA A 137 24.00 -12.55 3.85
N TRP A 138 25.01 -11.80 3.40
CA TRP A 138 25.85 -10.96 4.25
C TRP A 138 25.08 -9.86 5.02
N THR A 139 23.95 -9.40 4.48
CA THR A 139 23.12 -8.38 5.16
C THR A 139 22.45 -8.98 6.37
N TRP A 140 21.95 -10.21 6.27
CA TRP A 140 21.28 -10.92 7.34
C TRP A 140 22.21 -11.29 8.48
N GLU A 141 23.45 -11.70 8.14
CA GLU A 141 24.49 -11.97 9.14
C GLU A 141 24.79 -10.74 10.04
N ARG A 142 24.57 -9.53 9.51
CA ARG A 142 24.74 -8.28 10.26
C ARG A 142 23.44 -7.84 10.95
N LEU A 143 22.30 -8.08 10.31
CA LEU A 143 21.01 -7.65 10.84
C LEU A 143 20.59 -8.44 12.09
N TRP A 144 20.74 -9.75 12.08
CA TRP A 144 20.31 -10.59 13.20
C TRP A 144 21.00 -10.26 14.54
N PRO A 145 22.31 -10.01 14.62
CA PRO A 145 22.92 -9.54 15.85
C PRO A 145 22.39 -8.18 16.33
N LEU A 146 22.06 -7.28 15.39
CA LEU A 146 21.47 -5.97 15.73
C LEU A 146 20.05 -6.12 16.26
N GLU A 147 19.24 -6.95 15.65
CA GLU A 147 17.90 -7.29 16.15
C GLU A 147 17.96 -7.87 17.57
N LYS A 148 18.88 -8.83 17.79
CA LYS A 148 19.08 -9.37 19.12
C LYS A 148 19.48 -8.30 20.15
N ALA A 149 20.43 -7.44 19.82
CA ALA A 149 20.87 -6.35 20.69
C ALA A 149 19.72 -5.37 20.99
N PHE A 150 18.88 -5.08 20.00
CA PHE A 150 17.68 -4.28 20.17
C PHE A 150 16.74 -4.90 21.22
N TRP A 151 16.41 -6.18 21.06
CA TRP A 151 15.50 -6.87 22.00
C TRP A 151 16.08 -7.06 23.39
N ASP A 152 17.40 -7.19 23.53
CA ASP A 152 18.07 -7.24 24.83
C ASP A 152 17.92 -5.92 25.62
N VAL A 153 17.85 -4.78 24.91
CA VAL A 153 17.76 -3.44 25.51
C VAL A 153 16.31 -2.94 25.66
N ALA A 154 15.43 -3.31 24.73
CA ALA A 154 14.07 -2.78 24.62
C ALA A 154 13.27 -2.82 25.95
N PRO A 155 13.24 -3.92 26.73
CA PRO A 155 12.47 -3.99 27.97
C PRO A 155 12.88 -2.95 29.01
N THR A 156 14.16 -2.65 29.09
CA THR A 156 14.71 -1.68 30.08
C THR A 156 14.58 -0.23 29.58
N ALA A 157 14.58 -0.02 28.27
CA ALA A 157 14.47 1.31 27.71
C ALA A 157 13.05 1.88 27.79
N LEU A 158 12.01 1.05 27.84
CA LEU A 158 10.61 1.49 27.88
C LEU A 158 10.24 2.23 29.17
N THR A 159 10.99 2.05 30.26
CA THR A 159 10.71 2.68 31.55
C THR A 159 11.34 4.08 31.72
N ASP A 160 12.26 4.46 30.84
CA ASP A 160 12.98 5.73 30.84
C ASP A 160 12.56 6.55 29.60
N PRO A 161 12.01 7.78 29.77
CA PRO A 161 11.53 8.58 28.66
C PRO A 161 12.58 8.88 27.58
N LEU A 162 13.83 9.17 27.99
CA LEU A 162 14.89 9.45 27.01
C LEU A 162 15.30 8.19 26.25
N LYS A 163 15.49 7.08 26.95
CA LYS A 163 15.82 5.80 26.34
C LYS A 163 14.70 5.32 25.42
N ARG A 164 13.45 5.56 25.81
CA ARG A 164 12.30 5.27 24.97
C ARG A 164 12.34 6.02 23.64
N THR A 165 12.65 7.33 23.66
CA THR A 165 12.79 8.12 22.44
C THR A 165 13.90 7.59 21.53
N VAL A 166 15.04 7.20 22.10
CA VAL A 166 16.14 6.59 21.33
C VAL A 166 15.73 5.22 20.77
N LEU A 167 15.02 4.41 21.58
CA LEU A 167 14.52 3.11 21.14
C LEU A 167 13.51 3.24 19.98
N GLU A 168 12.62 4.23 20.04
CA GLU A 168 11.67 4.51 18.97
C GLU A 168 12.37 4.90 17.67
N GLN A 169 13.50 5.63 17.75
CA GLN A 169 14.32 5.90 16.57
C GLN A 169 15.02 4.65 16.07
N ALA A 170 15.61 3.85 16.95
CA ALA A 170 16.27 2.59 16.58
C ALA A 170 15.30 1.59 15.92
N THR A 171 14.01 1.66 16.27
CA THR A 171 12.97 0.83 15.65
C THR A 171 12.71 1.23 14.17
N ARG A 172 12.93 2.50 13.83
CA ARG A 172 12.74 3.02 12.47
C ARG A 172 13.89 2.69 11.53
N GLU A 173 15.09 2.58 12.08
CA GLU A 173 16.31 2.24 11.31
C GLU A 173 16.35 0.73 10.99
#